data_b3f6a98976da5f3638994bd0eb5f003f
#
_entry.id   b3f6a98976da5f3638994bd0eb5f003f
#
_cell.length_a   1.000
_cell.length_b   1.000
_cell.length_c   1.000
_cell.angle_alpha   90.00
_cell.angle_beta   90.00
_cell.angle_gamma   90.00
#
_symmetry.space_group_name_H-M   'P 1'
#
loop_
_entity.id
_entity.type
_entity.pdbx_description
1 polymer ?
#
loop_
_entity_poly.entity_id
_entity_poly.type
_entity_poly.pdbx_seq_one_letter_code
_entity_poly.pdbx_strand_id
1 'polypeptide(L)'
;MRARSXAKTIIVVAADQGLRRSVAFALEVEGYSTESYETVQKAEASSGEALCTILDDEMLKSETVAATQLFKNLGSRAILLVDGLSAPQPPADYTTLTKPFTGADLLGVINSLIEAAK
;
A
#
# COMPACT_ATOMS: atom_id res chain seq x y z
N MET A 1 17.56 -7.61 19.01
CA MET A 1 16.98 -7.49 18.53
C MET A 1 16.29 -7.14 18.18
N ARG A 2 15.94 -6.94 18.10
CA ARG A 2 15.18 -6.74 17.90
C ARG A 2 14.46 -6.77 17.08
N ALA A 3 14.22 -7.16 17.32
CA ALA A 3 13.15 -7.48 16.56
C ALA A 3 12.71 -6.56 15.59
N ARG A 4 12.56 -6.84 14.65
CA ARG A 4 12.08 -6.15 13.75
C ARG A 4 10.75 -6.00 13.72
N SER A 5 10.34 -5.41 13.54
CA SER A 5 8.97 -5.13 13.76
C SER A 5 8.20 -4.82 12.48
N UNK A 6 7.22 -5.21 12.33
CA UNK A 6 6.64 -4.98 11.60
C UNK A 6 6.24 -3.96 11.45
N ALA A 7 6.12 -3.26 12.35
CA ALA A 7 5.61 -1.92 12.37
C ALA A 7 6.32 -0.98 11.40
N LYS A 8 7.47 -1.37 10.92
CA LYS A 8 8.16 -0.57 9.92
C LYS A 8 8.15 -1.19 8.54
N THR A 9 7.41 -2.25 8.37
CA THR A 9 7.32 -2.90 7.07
C THR A 9 6.09 -2.40 6.34
N ILE A 10 6.28 -2.07 5.08
CA ILE A 10 5.20 -1.62 4.21
C ILE A 10 5.11 -2.61 3.06
N ILE A 11 3.89 -3.06 2.78
CA ILE A 11 3.67 -4.02 1.72
C ILE A 11 3.23 -3.28 0.47
N VAL A 12 3.79 -3.67 -0.67
CA VAL A 12 3.48 -3.05 -1.95
C VAL A 12 2.96 -4.12 -2.89
N VAL A 13 1.76 -3.93 -3.40
CA VAL A 13 1.14 -4.91 -4.30
C VAL A 13 0.83 -4.25 -5.63
N ALA A 14 1.48 -4.69 -6.67
CA ALA A 14 1.27 -4.17 -8.02
C ALA A 14 1.79 -5.18 -9.03
N ALA A 15 1.08 -5.32 -10.13
CA ALA A 15 1.53 -6.21 -11.19
C ALA A 15 2.76 -5.66 -11.90
N ASP A 16 2.86 -4.35 -11.99
CA ASP A 16 3.95 -3.69 -12.69
C ASP A 16 5.21 -3.68 -11.82
N GLN A 17 6.25 -4.35 -12.29
CA GLN A 17 7.50 -4.43 -11.55
C GLN A 17 8.14 -3.06 -11.37
N GLY A 18 8.08 -2.21 -12.39
CA GLY A 18 8.66 -0.88 -12.29
C GLY A 18 8.02 -0.06 -11.19
N LEU A 19 6.70 -0.16 -11.08
CA LEU A 19 6.00 0.55 -10.03
C LEU A 19 6.39 0.01 -8.66
N ARG A 20 6.45 -1.31 -8.52
CA ARG A 20 6.85 -1.91 -7.25
C ARG A 20 8.24 -1.43 -6.83
N ARG A 21 9.17 -1.41 -7.77
CA ARG A 21 10.53 -0.99 -7.47
C ARG A 21 10.61 0.47 -7.09
N SER A 22 9.90 1.32 -7.82
CA SER A 22 9.90 2.75 -7.53
C SER A 22 9.38 3.04 -6.14
N VAL A 23 8.28 2.41 -5.80
CA VAL A 23 7.67 2.63 -4.49
C VAL A 23 8.60 2.11 -3.40
N ALA A 24 9.12 0.91 -3.59
CA ALA A 24 10.01 0.31 -2.59
C ALA A 24 11.24 1.17 -2.37
N PHE A 25 11.84 1.66 -3.45
CA PHE A 25 13.02 2.49 -3.32
C PHE A 25 12.74 3.74 -2.52
N ALA A 26 11.64 4.41 -2.84
CA ALA A 26 11.29 5.64 -2.14
C ALA A 26 11.11 5.41 -0.64
N LEU A 27 10.52 4.28 -0.29
CA LEU A 27 10.28 3.97 1.11
C LEU A 27 11.55 3.54 1.83
N GLU A 28 12.38 2.76 1.17
CA GLU A 28 13.60 2.27 1.78
C GLU A 28 14.57 3.39 2.08
N VAL A 29 14.61 4.39 1.21
CA VAL A 29 15.44 5.57 1.44
C VAL A 29 15.06 6.24 2.76
N GLU A 30 13.79 6.14 3.14
CA GLU A 30 13.31 6.77 4.36
C GLU A 30 13.37 5.85 5.58
N GLY A 31 13.93 4.67 5.42
CA GLY A 31 14.14 3.78 6.55
C GLY A 31 13.10 2.70 6.74
N TYR A 32 12.11 2.61 5.85
CA TYR A 32 11.12 1.54 5.95
C TYR A 32 11.63 0.27 5.30
N SER A 33 11.17 -0.86 5.79
CA SER A 33 11.36 -2.13 5.10
C SER A 33 10.18 -2.33 4.17
N THR A 34 10.40 -2.93 3.02
CA THR A 34 9.31 -3.20 2.10
C THR A 34 9.27 -4.64 1.72
N GLU A 35 8.07 -5.13 1.46
CA GLU A 35 7.84 -6.44 0.87
C GLU A 35 6.94 -6.20 -0.32
N SER A 36 7.36 -6.67 -1.48
CA SER A 36 6.64 -6.43 -2.72
C SER A 36 6.06 -7.71 -3.27
N TYR A 37 4.84 -7.63 -3.75
CA TYR A 37 4.14 -8.79 -4.31
C TYR A 37 3.45 -8.38 -5.59
N GLU A 38 3.35 -9.32 -6.52
CA GLU A 38 2.69 -9.01 -7.77
C GLU A 38 1.20 -9.38 -7.76
N THR A 39 0.75 -10.09 -6.73
CA THR A 39 -0.67 -10.42 -6.60
C THR A 39 -1.12 -10.16 -5.17
N VAL A 40 -2.42 -9.91 -5.05
CA VAL A 40 -3.03 -9.72 -3.74
C VAL A 40 -2.94 -11.00 -2.92
N GLN A 41 -3.15 -12.12 -3.58
CA GLN A 41 -3.14 -13.41 -2.89
C GLN A 41 -1.81 -13.66 -2.18
N LYS A 42 -0.71 -13.32 -2.85
CA LYS A 42 0.60 -13.53 -2.25
C LYS A 42 0.84 -12.59 -1.07
N ALA A 43 0.23 -11.44 -1.08
CA ALA A 43 0.44 -10.43 -0.04
C ALA A 43 -0.40 -10.65 1.20
N GLU A 44 -1.46 -11.42 1.10
CA GLU A 44 -2.44 -11.51 2.19
C GLU A 44 -1.83 -11.98 3.51
N ALA A 45 -0.94 -12.95 3.43
CA ALA A 45 -0.39 -13.53 4.65
C ALA A 45 0.43 -12.53 5.45
N SER A 46 1.05 -11.58 4.76
CA SER A 46 1.94 -10.63 5.44
C SER A 46 1.26 -9.33 5.84
N SER A 47 0.09 -9.07 5.28
CA SER A 47 -0.52 -7.74 5.43
C SER A 47 -0.98 -7.41 6.84
N GLY A 48 -1.33 -8.40 7.61
CA GLY A 48 -1.86 -8.16 8.94
C GLY A 48 -0.86 -7.53 9.89
N GLU A 49 0.41 -7.75 9.65
CA GLU A 49 1.45 -7.26 10.56
C GLU A 49 2.18 -6.03 10.04
N ALA A 50 1.87 -5.62 8.84
CA ALA A 50 2.57 -4.49 8.24
C ALA A 50 2.01 -3.18 8.76
N LEU A 51 2.84 -2.13 8.65
CA LEU A 51 2.41 -0.79 8.99
C LEU A 51 1.24 -0.37 8.10
N CYS A 52 1.38 -0.61 6.81
CA CYS A 52 0.30 -0.38 5.86
C CYS A 52 0.58 -1.18 4.59
N THR A 53 -0.42 -1.24 3.72
CA THR A 53 -0.30 -1.94 2.45
C THR A 53 -0.71 -0.99 1.34
N ILE A 54 0.17 -0.87 0.35
CA ILE A 54 -0.06 -0.02 -0.82
C ILE A 54 -0.46 -0.93 -1.97
N LEU A 55 -1.61 -0.66 -2.56
CA LEU A 55 -2.18 -1.50 -3.60
C LEU A 55 -2.43 -0.68 -4.86
N ASP A 56 -1.92 -1.15 -5.99
CA ASP A 56 -2.23 -0.51 -7.26
C ASP A 56 -3.66 -0.83 -7.66
N ASP A 57 -4.37 0.15 -8.22
CA ASP A 57 -5.77 -0.03 -8.56
C ASP A 57 -5.99 -1.10 -9.63
N GLU A 58 -4.97 -1.45 -10.37
CA GLU A 58 -5.05 -2.56 -11.31
C GLU A 58 -5.46 -3.86 -10.60
N MET A 59 -5.07 -3.99 -9.34
CA MET A 59 -5.42 -5.18 -8.56
C MET A 59 -6.93 -5.29 -8.33
N LEU A 60 -7.62 -4.17 -8.28
CA LEU A 60 -9.07 -4.21 -8.13
C LEU A 60 -9.74 -4.78 -9.36
N LYS A 61 -9.09 -4.66 -10.51
CA LYS A 61 -9.62 -5.21 -11.74
C LYS A 61 -9.26 -6.68 -11.92
N SER A 62 -8.01 -7.02 -11.65
CA SER A 62 -7.54 -8.37 -11.92
C SER A 62 -7.86 -9.35 -10.80
N GLU A 63 -7.98 -8.86 -9.57
CA GLU A 63 -8.26 -9.72 -8.43
C GLU A 63 -9.33 -9.07 -7.56
N THR A 64 -10.47 -8.80 -8.15
CA THR A 64 -11.51 -8.00 -7.52
C THR A 64 -11.92 -8.51 -6.14
N VAL A 65 -12.21 -9.79 -6.03
CA VAL A 65 -12.69 -10.34 -4.76
C VAL A 65 -11.59 -10.29 -3.70
N ALA A 66 -10.39 -10.73 -4.06
CA ALA A 66 -9.28 -10.76 -3.10
C ALA A 66 -8.91 -9.36 -2.66
N ALA A 67 -8.89 -8.41 -3.59
CA ALA A 67 -8.52 -7.04 -3.25
C ALA A 67 -9.57 -6.40 -2.35
N THR A 68 -10.84 -6.63 -2.65
CA THR A 68 -11.91 -6.09 -1.82
C THR A 68 -11.84 -6.64 -0.41
N GLN A 69 -11.60 -7.92 -0.30
CA GLN A 69 -11.50 -8.54 1.00
C GLN A 69 -10.30 -7.99 1.78
N LEU A 70 -9.19 -7.79 1.09
CA LEU A 70 -8.02 -7.24 1.74
C LEU A 70 -8.27 -5.83 2.24
N PHE A 71 -8.94 -5.00 1.44
CA PHE A 71 -9.29 -3.65 1.88
C PHE A 71 -10.17 -3.67 3.13
N LYS A 72 -11.12 -4.58 3.18
CA LYS A 72 -11.95 -4.70 4.37
C LYS A 72 -11.12 -5.03 5.61
N ASN A 73 -10.18 -5.93 5.44
CA ASN A 73 -9.35 -6.34 6.57
C ASN A 73 -8.39 -5.25 7.03
N LEU A 74 -7.88 -4.49 6.08
CA LEU A 74 -6.88 -3.46 6.41
C LEU A 74 -7.50 -2.17 6.92
N GLY A 75 -8.68 -1.84 6.46
CA GLY A 75 -9.31 -0.59 6.86
C GLY A 75 -8.43 0.60 6.51
N SER A 76 -8.15 1.42 7.50
CA SER A 76 -7.38 2.65 7.28
C SER A 76 -5.91 2.40 6.96
N ARG A 77 -5.43 1.17 7.10
CA ARG A 77 -4.05 0.87 6.76
C ARG A 77 -3.85 0.57 5.28
N ALA A 78 -4.87 0.75 4.47
CA ALA A 78 -4.76 0.52 3.03
C ALA A 78 -4.58 1.84 2.30
N ILE A 79 -3.66 1.83 1.34
CA ILE A 79 -3.44 2.96 0.43
C ILE A 79 -3.65 2.45 -0.98
N LEU A 80 -4.53 3.09 -1.72
CA LEU A 80 -4.80 2.69 -3.09
C LEU A 80 -4.17 3.69 -4.05
N LEU A 81 -3.34 3.19 -4.96
CA LEU A 81 -2.76 4.03 -6.00
C LEU A 81 -3.72 4.04 -7.17
N VAL A 82 -4.21 5.20 -7.52
CA VAL A 82 -5.25 5.31 -8.53
C VAL A 82 -4.79 6.12 -9.73
N ASP A 83 -5.34 5.76 -10.89
CA ASP A 83 -5.17 6.53 -12.10
C ASP A 83 -6.11 7.72 -11.98
N GLY A 84 -5.59 8.91 -12.17
CA GLY A 84 -6.40 10.10 -12.00
C GLY A 84 -7.60 10.21 -12.93
N LEU A 85 -7.59 9.44 -14.02
CA LEU A 85 -8.68 9.53 -14.98
C LEU A 85 -9.92 8.75 -14.57
N SER A 86 -9.77 7.73 -13.77
CA SER A 86 -10.91 6.89 -13.43
C SER A 86 -10.80 6.38 -12.02
N ALA A 87 -10.54 7.28 -11.10
CA ALA A 87 -10.40 6.91 -9.72
C ALA A 87 -11.71 6.32 -9.19
N PRO A 88 -11.64 5.18 -8.54
CA PRO A 88 -12.85 4.61 -7.96
C PRO A 88 -13.31 5.44 -6.78
N GLN A 89 -14.59 5.30 -6.44
CA GLN A 89 -15.11 5.92 -5.25
C GLN A 89 -14.63 5.12 -4.06
N PRO A 90 -13.82 5.70 -3.20
CA PRO A 90 -13.31 4.91 -2.08
C PRO A 90 -14.38 4.70 -1.01
N PRO A 91 -14.38 3.54 -0.40
CA PRO A 91 -15.05 3.41 0.89
C PRO A 91 -14.41 4.38 1.86
N ALA A 92 -15.03 4.60 2.98
CA ALA A 92 -14.59 5.63 3.89
C ALA A 92 -13.21 5.41 4.47
N ASP A 93 -12.78 4.18 4.56
CA ASP A 93 -11.64 3.87 5.41
C ASP A 93 -10.26 4.04 4.79
N TYR A 94 -10.09 3.72 3.53
CA TYR A 94 -8.74 3.75 3.01
C TYR A 94 -8.41 5.07 2.34
N THR A 95 -7.12 5.28 2.11
CA THR A 95 -6.62 6.51 1.49
C THR A 95 -6.23 6.23 0.05
N THR A 96 -6.46 7.20 -0.82
CA THR A 96 -6.01 7.08 -2.21
C THR A 96 -4.85 8.02 -2.48
N LEU A 97 -4.01 7.63 -3.43
CA LEU A 97 -2.92 8.46 -3.90
C LEU A 97 -2.92 8.40 -5.41
N THR A 98 -3.06 9.54 -6.06
CA THR A 98 -3.24 9.60 -7.50
C THR A 98 -1.90 9.57 -8.23
N LYS A 99 -1.82 8.75 -9.26
CA LYS A 99 -0.65 8.70 -10.12
C LYS A 99 -0.69 9.84 -11.12
N PRO A 100 0.43 10.41 -11.49
CA PRO A 100 1.76 10.15 -10.96
C PRO A 100 1.97 10.86 -9.63
N PHE A 101 2.77 10.26 -8.77
CA PHE A 101 3.07 10.85 -7.47
C PHE A 101 4.57 10.83 -7.25
N THR A 102 5.01 11.68 -6.33
CA THR A 102 6.42 11.72 -5.96
C THR A 102 6.64 10.93 -4.68
N GLY A 103 7.89 10.70 -4.35
CA GLY A 103 8.21 10.10 -3.07
C GLY A 103 7.67 10.92 -1.91
N ALA A 104 7.74 12.24 -2.03
CA ALA A 104 7.22 13.11 -0.99
C ALA A 104 5.72 12.97 -0.81
N ASP A 105 4.99 12.81 -1.92
CA ASP A 105 3.54 12.58 -1.84
C ASP A 105 3.24 11.30 -1.08
N LEU A 106 3.97 10.26 -1.43
CA LEU A 106 3.78 8.96 -0.80
C LEU A 106 4.08 9.02 0.70
N LEU A 107 5.18 9.65 1.04
CA LEU A 107 5.55 9.77 2.46
C LEU A 107 4.54 10.59 3.23
N GLY A 108 3.96 11.60 2.60
CA GLY A 108 2.94 12.39 3.24
C GLY A 108 1.73 11.57 3.64
N VAL A 109 1.31 10.68 2.75
CA VAL A 109 0.18 9.80 3.03
C VAL A 109 0.53 8.85 4.17
N ILE A 110 1.71 8.27 4.12
CA ILE A 110 2.12 7.31 5.16
C ILE A 110 2.22 8.01 6.52
N ASN A 111 2.79 9.20 6.56
CA ASN A 111 2.88 9.95 7.80
C ASN A 111 1.50 10.27 8.36
N SER A 112 0.55 10.57 7.48
CA SER A 112 -0.82 10.82 7.93
C SER A 112 -1.43 9.58 8.57
N LEU A 113 -1.14 8.41 8.01
CA LEU A 113 -1.64 7.18 8.60
C LEU A 113 -1.03 6.93 9.97
N ILE A 114 0.25 7.19 10.11
CA ILE A 114 0.93 6.99 11.38
C ILE A 114 0.36 7.92 12.44
N GLU A 115 0.15 9.19 12.08
CA GLU A 115 -0.41 10.15 13.01
C GLU A 115 -1.81 9.75 13.44
N ALA A 116 -2.62 9.27 12.50
CA ALA A 116 -3.98 8.89 12.81
C ALA A 116 -4.04 7.66 13.72
N ALA A 117 -3.03 6.81 13.67
CA ALA A 117 -3.01 5.59 14.45
C ALA A 117 -2.57 5.81 15.91
N LYS A 118 -2.04 6.98 16.21
CA LYS A 118 -1.57 7.24 17.57
C LYS A 118 -2.68 7.49 18.58
#